data_daf7db25e43fd56c664b0c2561fc74a6
#
_entry.id   daf7db25e43fd56c664b0c2561fc74a6
#
_cell.length_a   1.000
_cell.length_b   1.000
_cell.length_c   1.000
_cell.angle_alpha   90.00
_cell.angle_beta   90.00
_cell.angle_gamma   90.00
#
_symmetry.space_group_name_H-M   'P 1'
#
loop_
_entity.id
_entity.type
_entity.pdbx_description
1 polymer ?
#
loop_
_entity_poly.entity_id
_entity_poly.type
_entity_poly.pdbx_seq_one_letter_code
_entity_poly.pdbx_strand_id
1 'polypeptide(L)'
;SLTRYEDVPKSAIGKGWLMLGGSTQLQKGPTYYAGDLSGIQQKNIPFWFMGLGLYKPGKKIAQERDWSKKLDEVVENAPNWDIGFIVGVPAWLQLCVEKIIERYKLKNIHEMWPNLSFYVHGGVALEPYKKGFEKLLGKPITYIETYLASEGFLAYQNKQGAKGMHLALNNNIFFEFVPFDDKNFDADGNMVDKPEAFMLHEIEENKEYAILITTNAGAWRYAIGDTIKLIDKEKSQIIITGRTKHFLSLVGEHLSVDNMNKAIEMVSGQMNIFIPEFTVAGVPYGNFFAHEWYLASDDKADEKALAEKIDANLKQLNDDYEVERNHALKNISVKLLPEKAFMDFMKARGKIGGQHKFPRVLKGKILIEWQQFVAAYEPLQPITR
;
A
#
# COMPACT_ATOMS: atom_id res chain seq x y z
N SER A 1 12.64 11.73 -10.86
CA SER A 1 14.03 12.22 -10.99
C SER A 1 14.69 12.23 -9.64
N LEU A 2 15.92 11.73 -9.52
CA LEU A 2 16.71 11.77 -8.27
C LEU A 2 16.90 13.19 -7.72
N THR A 3 16.82 14.19 -8.57
CA THR A 3 16.95 15.61 -8.17
C THR A 3 15.82 16.11 -7.26
N ARG A 4 14.75 15.32 -7.09
CA ARG A 4 13.65 15.64 -6.16
C ARG A 4 13.92 15.17 -4.73
N TYR A 5 14.93 14.32 -4.52
CA TYR A 5 15.27 13.77 -3.22
C TYR A 5 16.50 14.44 -2.64
N GLU A 6 16.41 14.93 -1.41
CA GLU A 6 17.49 15.65 -0.73
C GLU A 6 18.57 14.69 -0.18
N ASP A 7 18.16 13.49 0.23
CA ASP A 7 18.98 12.54 1.00
C ASP A 7 19.39 11.30 0.20
N VAL A 8 19.73 11.44 -1.10
CA VAL A 8 20.20 10.28 -1.88
C VAL A 8 21.59 9.87 -1.40
N PRO A 9 21.74 8.64 -0.85
CA PRO A 9 23.05 8.18 -0.38
C PRO A 9 24.05 8.09 -1.53
N LYS A 10 25.27 8.60 -1.31
CA LYS A 10 26.33 8.54 -2.34
C LYS A 10 26.66 7.12 -2.77
N SER A 11 26.51 6.14 -1.87
CA SER A 11 26.70 4.71 -2.14
C SER A 11 25.73 4.14 -3.17
N ALA A 12 24.55 4.75 -3.32
CA ALA A 12 23.54 4.31 -4.28
C ALA A 12 23.76 4.91 -5.69
N ILE A 13 24.49 6.03 -5.81
CA ILE A 13 24.68 6.72 -7.08
C ILE A 13 25.46 5.82 -8.03
N GLY A 14 24.95 5.64 -9.27
CA GLY A 14 25.55 4.78 -10.28
C GLY A 14 25.31 3.27 -10.08
N LYS A 15 24.54 2.89 -9.08
CA LYS A 15 24.15 1.50 -8.79
C LYS A 15 22.83 1.12 -9.46
N GLY A 16 22.57 -0.19 -9.56
CA GLY A 16 21.36 -0.72 -10.16
C GLY A 16 20.09 -0.35 -9.38
N TRP A 17 19.01 -0.22 -10.12
CA TRP A 17 17.66 0.02 -9.62
C TRP A 17 16.83 -1.23 -9.86
N LEU A 18 16.55 -2.01 -8.83
CA LEU A 18 15.60 -3.10 -8.93
C LEU A 18 14.18 -2.54 -8.87
N MET A 19 13.50 -2.54 -10.00
CA MET A 19 12.12 -2.09 -10.13
C MET A 19 11.21 -3.31 -10.27
N LEU A 20 10.53 -3.66 -9.19
CA LEU A 20 9.63 -4.80 -9.17
C LEU A 20 8.19 -4.34 -9.44
N GLY A 21 7.62 -4.80 -10.56
CA GLY A 21 6.29 -4.39 -11.00
C GLY A 21 5.70 -5.31 -12.05
N GLY A 22 4.57 -4.92 -12.63
CA GLY A 22 3.86 -5.67 -13.66
C GLY A 22 4.68 -5.95 -14.91
N SER A 23 4.12 -6.74 -15.82
CA SER A 23 4.80 -7.09 -17.07
C SER A 23 4.90 -5.91 -18.02
N THR A 24 6.08 -5.75 -18.63
CA THR A 24 6.29 -4.80 -19.74
C THR A 24 5.78 -5.32 -21.07
N GLN A 25 5.30 -6.56 -21.14
CA GLN A 25 4.61 -7.14 -22.31
C GLN A 25 3.17 -6.65 -22.34
N LEU A 26 2.99 -5.39 -22.78
CA LEU A 26 1.68 -4.76 -22.85
C LEU A 26 0.81 -5.36 -23.93
N GLN A 27 -0.50 -5.34 -23.74
CA GLN A 27 -1.47 -5.66 -24.76
C GLN A 27 -1.47 -4.57 -25.85
N LYS A 28 -1.31 -4.94 -27.10
CA LYS A 28 -1.33 -4.01 -28.23
C LYS A 28 -2.75 -3.89 -28.76
N GLY A 29 -3.30 -2.68 -28.75
CA GLY A 29 -4.51 -2.30 -29.48
C GLY A 29 -4.17 -1.68 -30.84
N PRO A 30 -5.18 -1.23 -31.62
CA PRO A 30 -4.95 -0.62 -32.93
C PRO A 30 -4.07 0.64 -32.88
N THR A 31 -4.25 1.48 -31.86
CA THR A 31 -3.56 2.77 -31.70
C THR A 31 -2.98 2.98 -30.29
N TYR A 32 -3.05 1.99 -29.42
CA TYR A 32 -2.65 2.10 -28.03
C TYR A 32 -2.01 0.82 -27.49
N TYR A 33 -1.37 0.95 -26.33
CA TYR A 33 -0.93 -0.17 -25.51
C TYR A 33 -1.66 -0.12 -24.16
N ALA A 34 -2.06 -1.27 -23.63
CA ALA A 34 -2.71 -1.42 -22.35
C ALA A 34 -1.98 -2.42 -21.45
N GLY A 35 -1.95 -2.18 -20.16
CA GLY A 35 -1.33 -3.05 -19.17
C GLY A 35 -1.20 -2.37 -17.82
N ASP A 36 -0.52 -3.03 -16.88
CA ASP A 36 -0.26 -2.47 -15.56
C ASP A 36 0.54 -1.17 -15.65
N LEU A 37 0.19 -0.20 -14.80
CA LEU A 37 0.88 1.09 -14.75
C LEU A 37 2.40 0.93 -14.58
N SER A 38 2.83 0.07 -13.65
CA SER A 38 4.25 -0.19 -13.42
C SER A 38 4.94 -0.84 -14.62
N GLY A 39 4.24 -1.70 -15.36
CA GLY A 39 4.71 -2.25 -16.64
C GLY A 39 4.84 -1.19 -17.73
N ILE A 40 3.87 -0.29 -17.85
CA ILE A 40 3.90 0.85 -18.79
C ILE A 40 5.09 1.76 -18.47
N GLN A 41 5.29 2.09 -17.20
CA GLN A 41 6.41 2.93 -16.76
C GLN A 41 7.76 2.29 -17.03
N GLN A 42 7.92 1.01 -16.70
CA GLN A 42 9.16 0.28 -16.94
C GLN A 42 9.47 0.13 -18.44
N LYS A 43 8.43 0.01 -19.28
CA LYS A 43 8.61 -0.01 -20.74
C LYS A 43 9.12 1.33 -21.28
N ASN A 44 8.77 2.44 -20.63
CA ASN A 44 9.13 3.79 -21.04
C ASN A 44 10.35 4.35 -20.29
N ILE A 45 11.12 3.50 -19.62
CA ILE A 45 12.39 3.92 -18.99
C ILE A 45 13.33 4.50 -20.06
N PRO A 46 13.97 5.65 -19.78
CA PRO A 46 14.88 6.30 -20.71
C PRO A 46 15.97 5.35 -21.20
N PHE A 47 16.25 5.40 -22.52
CA PHE A 47 17.21 4.49 -23.16
C PHE A 47 18.62 4.56 -22.53
N TRP A 48 19.04 5.75 -22.09
CA TRP A 48 20.34 5.93 -21.43
C TRP A 48 20.43 5.20 -20.09
N PHE A 49 19.32 5.17 -19.32
CA PHE A 49 19.26 4.46 -18.04
C PHE A 49 19.40 2.95 -18.25
N MET A 50 18.79 2.42 -19.31
CA MET A 50 18.96 1.03 -19.71
C MET A 50 20.37 0.77 -20.28
N GLY A 51 20.89 1.70 -21.09
CA GLY A 51 22.22 1.58 -21.70
C GLY A 51 23.36 1.57 -20.69
N LEU A 52 23.19 2.27 -19.56
CA LEU A 52 24.12 2.23 -18.43
C LEU A 52 23.96 0.96 -17.54
N GLY A 53 23.07 0.05 -17.91
CA GLY A 53 22.83 -1.18 -17.14
C GLY A 53 22.20 -0.96 -15.76
N LEU A 54 21.67 0.21 -15.49
CA LEU A 54 21.11 0.57 -14.18
C LEU A 54 19.72 -0.02 -13.92
N TYR A 55 18.96 -0.31 -14.97
CA TYR A 55 17.64 -0.92 -14.85
C TYR A 55 17.72 -2.42 -14.59
N LYS A 56 17.15 -2.87 -13.48
CA LYS A 56 16.96 -4.27 -13.12
C LYS A 56 15.46 -4.54 -12.88
N PRO A 57 14.96 -5.71 -13.24
CA PRO A 57 15.68 -6.93 -13.64
C PRO A 57 16.10 -6.96 -15.13
N GLY A 58 15.93 -5.87 -15.89
CA GLY A 58 16.20 -5.80 -17.31
C GLY A 58 15.02 -6.24 -18.17
N LYS A 59 15.11 -5.99 -19.49
CA LYS A 59 13.97 -6.15 -20.42
C LYS A 59 13.38 -7.57 -20.43
N LYS A 60 14.23 -8.60 -20.45
CA LYS A 60 13.78 -9.99 -20.60
C LYS A 60 12.90 -10.40 -19.41
N ILE A 61 13.40 -10.26 -18.20
CA ILE A 61 12.68 -10.64 -16.98
C ILE A 61 11.45 -9.74 -16.77
N ALA A 62 11.56 -8.45 -17.09
CA ALA A 62 10.44 -7.52 -16.98
C ALA A 62 9.25 -7.87 -17.88
N GLN A 63 9.45 -8.61 -18.97
CA GLN A 63 8.38 -9.06 -19.88
C GLN A 63 7.60 -10.28 -19.32
N GLU A 64 8.18 -11.03 -18.38
CA GLU A 64 7.49 -12.19 -17.81
C GLU A 64 6.14 -11.77 -17.19
N ARG A 65 5.08 -12.50 -17.54
CA ARG A 65 3.71 -12.28 -17.05
C ARG A 65 3.41 -13.09 -15.81
N ASP A 66 3.97 -14.30 -15.74
CA ASP A 66 3.86 -15.14 -14.56
C ASP A 66 4.72 -14.55 -13.44
N TRP A 67 4.05 -14.11 -12.38
CA TRP A 67 4.71 -13.44 -11.28
C TRP A 67 5.71 -14.34 -10.55
N SER A 68 5.35 -15.62 -10.35
CA SER A 68 6.23 -16.56 -9.68
C SER A 68 7.51 -16.79 -10.49
N LYS A 69 7.40 -17.01 -11.79
CA LYS A 69 8.55 -17.16 -12.70
C LYS A 69 9.40 -15.89 -12.74
N LYS A 70 8.77 -14.73 -12.85
CA LYS A 70 9.48 -13.44 -12.79
C LYS A 70 10.32 -13.32 -11.52
N LEU A 71 9.72 -13.65 -10.38
CA LEU A 71 10.38 -13.58 -9.08
C LEU A 71 11.54 -14.57 -8.99
N ASP A 72 11.36 -15.80 -9.47
CA ASP A 72 12.41 -16.81 -9.48
C ASP A 72 13.58 -16.40 -10.41
N GLU A 73 13.31 -15.82 -11.58
CA GLU A 73 14.34 -15.26 -12.46
C GLU A 73 15.08 -14.08 -11.81
N VAL A 74 14.37 -13.22 -11.05
CA VAL A 74 15.00 -12.13 -10.27
C VAL A 74 15.94 -12.72 -9.23
N VAL A 75 15.51 -13.74 -8.47
CA VAL A 75 16.30 -14.40 -7.44
C VAL A 75 17.54 -15.04 -8.06
N GLU A 76 17.42 -15.77 -9.18
CA GLU A 76 18.55 -16.38 -9.87
C GLU A 76 19.61 -15.37 -10.33
N ASN A 77 19.16 -14.20 -10.79
CA ASN A 77 20.07 -13.17 -11.33
C ASN A 77 20.57 -12.19 -10.26
N ALA A 78 20.03 -12.23 -9.05
CA ALA A 78 20.37 -11.30 -7.97
C ALA A 78 21.88 -11.21 -7.66
N PRO A 79 22.68 -12.30 -7.70
CA PRO A 79 24.14 -12.24 -7.44
C PRO A 79 24.90 -11.42 -8.49
N ASN A 80 24.35 -11.26 -9.69
CA ASN A 80 25.01 -10.54 -10.80
C ASN A 80 24.73 -9.03 -10.76
N TRP A 81 24.01 -8.53 -9.76
CA TRP A 81 23.58 -7.14 -9.70
C TRP A 81 24.17 -6.41 -8.49
N ASP A 82 24.67 -5.21 -8.73
CA ASP A 82 25.04 -4.27 -7.68
C ASP A 82 23.90 -3.28 -7.50
N ILE A 83 23.00 -3.58 -6.56
CA ILE A 83 21.77 -2.81 -6.33
C ILE A 83 22.01 -1.71 -5.28
N GLY A 84 21.66 -0.48 -5.65
CA GLY A 84 21.63 0.68 -4.73
C GLY A 84 20.21 1.09 -4.37
N PHE A 85 19.27 0.85 -5.29
CA PHE A 85 17.86 1.24 -5.16
C PHE A 85 16.94 0.04 -5.35
N ILE A 86 15.90 -0.04 -4.54
CA ILE A 86 14.75 -0.90 -4.80
C ILE A 86 13.50 -0.03 -4.94
N VAL A 87 12.61 -0.38 -5.88
CA VAL A 87 11.39 0.36 -6.21
C VAL A 87 10.23 -0.60 -6.37
N GLY A 88 9.17 -0.39 -5.65
CA GLY A 88 7.97 -1.23 -5.76
C GLY A 88 7.12 -1.27 -4.49
N VAL A 89 6.07 -2.09 -4.56
CA VAL A 89 5.12 -2.29 -3.45
C VAL A 89 5.78 -3.12 -2.33
N PRO A 90 5.62 -2.73 -1.06
CA PRO A 90 6.30 -3.36 0.07
C PRO A 90 6.19 -4.90 0.15
N ALA A 91 4.99 -5.46 0.09
CA ALA A 91 4.78 -6.89 0.19
C ALA A 91 5.61 -7.71 -0.81
N TRP A 92 5.67 -7.25 -2.06
CA TRP A 92 6.38 -7.98 -3.12
C TRP A 92 7.89 -7.85 -3.06
N LEU A 93 8.38 -6.67 -2.66
CA LEU A 93 9.81 -6.47 -2.44
C LEU A 93 10.30 -7.25 -1.21
N GLN A 94 9.51 -7.30 -0.14
CA GLN A 94 9.82 -8.12 1.02
C GLN A 94 9.96 -9.59 0.63
N LEU A 95 8.95 -10.16 -0.05
CA LEU A 95 8.98 -11.53 -0.54
C LEU A 95 10.19 -11.80 -1.46
N CYS A 96 10.53 -10.84 -2.33
CA CYS A 96 11.70 -10.97 -3.21
C CYS A 96 13.00 -11.07 -2.40
N VAL A 97 13.18 -10.19 -1.44
CA VAL A 97 14.38 -10.14 -0.58
C VAL A 97 14.47 -11.40 0.30
N GLU A 98 13.35 -11.85 0.88
CA GLU A 98 13.29 -13.10 1.67
C GLU A 98 13.71 -14.31 0.83
N LYS A 99 13.17 -14.46 -0.38
CA LYS A 99 13.56 -15.54 -1.30
C LYS A 99 15.04 -15.50 -1.67
N ILE A 100 15.63 -14.32 -1.86
CA ILE A 100 17.06 -14.18 -2.12
C ILE A 100 17.88 -14.64 -0.91
N ILE A 101 17.53 -14.16 0.28
CA ILE A 101 18.20 -14.52 1.53
C ILE A 101 18.15 -16.05 1.77
N GLU A 102 16.98 -16.64 1.60
CA GLU A 102 16.77 -18.09 1.76
C GLU A 102 17.58 -18.89 0.73
N ARG A 103 17.48 -18.53 -0.56
CA ARG A 103 18.16 -19.25 -1.66
C ARG A 103 19.66 -19.30 -1.50
N TYR A 104 20.25 -18.17 -1.07
CA TYR A 104 21.71 -18.03 -0.96
C TYR A 104 22.22 -18.16 0.47
N LYS A 105 21.35 -18.51 1.43
CA LYS A 105 21.68 -18.72 2.86
C LYS A 105 22.40 -17.52 3.47
N LEU A 106 21.92 -16.32 3.16
CA LEU A 106 22.47 -15.07 3.65
C LEU A 106 21.93 -14.75 5.05
N LYS A 107 22.67 -13.98 5.84
CA LYS A 107 22.16 -13.42 7.11
C LYS A 107 21.23 -12.23 6.86
N ASN A 108 21.48 -11.46 5.81
CA ASN A 108 20.71 -10.31 5.40
C ASN A 108 21.04 -9.96 3.94
N ILE A 109 20.21 -9.10 3.32
CA ILE A 109 20.36 -8.77 1.90
C ILE A 109 21.64 -7.99 1.59
N HIS A 110 22.24 -7.28 2.56
CA HIS A 110 23.47 -6.52 2.34
C HIS A 110 24.71 -7.39 2.14
N GLU A 111 24.64 -8.68 2.47
CA GLU A 111 25.71 -9.62 2.10
C GLU A 111 25.76 -9.84 0.57
N MET A 112 24.64 -9.68 -0.13
CA MET A 112 24.58 -9.73 -1.59
C MET A 112 24.63 -8.35 -2.24
N TRP A 113 23.88 -7.38 -1.69
CA TRP A 113 23.79 -6.01 -2.22
C TRP A 113 24.32 -4.98 -1.20
N PRO A 114 25.65 -4.89 -1.02
CA PRO A 114 26.26 -4.03 -0.01
C PRO A 114 25.98 -2.54 -0.20
N ASN A 115 25.62 -2.13 -1.43
CA ASN A 115 25.30 -0.76 -1.79
C ASN A 115 23.81 -0.42 -1.68
N LEU A 116 22.93 -1.40 -1.38
CA LEU A 116 21.51 -1.13 -1.18
C LEU A 116 21.34 -0.15 -0.03
N SER A 117 20.77 1.02 -0.34
CA SER A 117 20.64 2.11 0.62
C SER A 117 19.40 2.97 0.41
N PHE A 118 18.58 2.65 -0.61
CA PHE A 118 17.43 3.49 -0.95
C PHE A 118 16.23 2.64 -1.39
N TYR A 119 15.08 2.90 -0.76
CA TYR A 119 13.83 2.25 -1.13
C TYR A 119 12.77 3.29 -1.46
N VAL A 120 12.29 3.27 -2.70
CA VAL A 120 11.15 4.06 -3.17
C VAL A 120 9.91 3.19 -3.17
N HIS A 121 8.97 3.51 -2.32
CA HIS A 121 7.73 2.76 -2.18
C HIS A 121 6.50 3.60 -2.48
N GLY A 122 5.38 2.93 -2.65
CA GLY A 122 4.08 3.56 -2.85
C GLY A 122 2.99 2.52 -3.04
N GLY A 123 1.78 3.01 -3.17
CA GLY A 123 0.63 2.17 -3.44
C GLY A 123 -0.01 1.53 -2.21
N VAL A 124 0.72 1.30 -1.12
CA VAL A 124 0.24 0.93 0.22
C VAL A 124 1.10 1.61 1.28
N ALA A 125 0.57 1.77 2.49
CA ALA A 125 1.35 2.24 3.62
C ALA A 125 2.52 1.30 3.90
N LEU A 126 3.70 1.85 4.20
CA LEU A 126 4.91 1.08 4.50
C LEU A 126 4.92 0.53 5.92
N GLU A 127 4.32 1.24 6.87
CA GLU A 127 4.41 1.00 8.30
C GLU A 127 4.16 -0.47 8.69
N PRO A 128 3.12 -1.15 8.18
CA PRO A 128 2.88 -2.56 8.49
C PRO A 128 4.03 -3.49 8.07
N TYR A 129 4.76 -3.14 7.01
CA TYR A 129 5.82 -3.96 6.43
C TYR A 129 7.21 -3.62 6.97
N LYS A 130 7.39 -2.39 7.49
CA LYS A 130 8.68 -1.81 7.82
C LYS A 130 9.51 -2.68 8.77
N LYS A 131 8.91 -3.12 9.88
CA LYS A 131 9.60 -3.98 10.86
C LYS A 131 10.06 -5.31 10.26
N GLY A 132 9.22 -5.94 9.43
CA GLY A 132 9.56 -7.18 8.72
C GLY A 132 10.71 -6.96 7.76
N PHE A 133 10.61 -5.90 6.97
CA PHE A 133 11.62 -5.54 5.99
C PHE A 133 12.97 -5.18 6.65
N GLU A 134 12.95 -4.43 7.75
CA GLU A 134 14.16 -4.06 8.50
C GLU A 134 14.93 -5.27 9.06
N LYS A 135 14.25 -6.38 9.39
CA LYS A 135 14.92 -7.63 9.81
C LYS A 135 15.74 -8.26 8.69
N LEU A 136 15.42 -7.96 7.43
CA LEU A 136 16.13 -8.48 6.25
C LEU A 136 17.38 -7.66 5.90
N LEU A 137 17.57 -6.51 6.57
CA LEU A 137 18.64 -5.57 6.31
C LEU A 137 19.80 -5.75 7.29
N GLY A 138 21.02 -5.61 6.80
CA GLY A 138 22.24 -5.57 7.64
C GLY A 138 22.62 -4.15 8.10
N LYS A 139 21.97 -3.13 7.54
CA LYS A 139 22.16 -1.71 7.88
C LYS A 139 20.92 -0.91 7.50
N PRO A 140 20.67 0.25 8.11
CA PRO A 140 19.56 1.14 7.74
C PRO A 140 19.63 1.58 6.28
N ILE A 141 18.47 1.77 5.67
CA ILE A 141 18.31 2.35 4.33
C ILE A 141 17.34 3.54 4.38
N THR A 142 17.39 4.40 3.36
CA THR A 142 16.47 5.53 3.20
C THR A 142 15.17 5.07 2.58
N TYR A 143 14.04 5.38 3.19
CA TYR A 143 12.69 5.11 2.68
C TYR A 143 12.07 6.39 2.15
N ILE A 144 11.53 6.35 0.95
CA ILE A 144 10.84 7.47 0.30
C ILE A 144 9.50 7.00 -0.23
N GLU A 145 8.46 7.68 0.18
CA GLU A 145 7.11 7.43 -0.28
C GLU A 145 6.78 8.23 -1.54
N THR A 146 6.02 7.62 -2.45
CA THR A 146 5.49 8.25 -3.65
C THR A 146 4.00 7.96 -3.81
N TYR A 147 3.25 8.97 -4.21
CA TYR A 147 1.86 8.85 -4.59
C TYR A 147 1.74 8.82 -6.11
N LEU A 148 1.56 7.62 -6.62
CA LEU A 148 1.44 7.34 -8.03
C LEU A 148 0.10 6.65 -8.29
N ALA A 149 -0.73 7.25 -9.13
CA ALA A 149 -1.97 6.70 -9.64
C ALA A 149 -1.85 6.39 -11.13
N SER A 150 -2.80 5.64 -11.70
CA SER A 150 -2.86 5.40 -13.15
C SER A 150 -2.98 6.70 -13.94
N GLU A 151 -3.61 7.69 -13.34
CA GLU A 151 -3.87 9.01 -13.89
C GLU A 151 -2.66 9.93 -13.86
N GLY A 152 -1.68 9.66 -13.00
CA GLY A 152 -0.47 10.47 -12.92
C GLY A 152 0.36 10.31 -11.66
N PHE A 153 1.51 10.97 -11.64
CA PHE A 153 2.40 11.10 -10.49
C PHE A 153 1.95 12.32 -9.67
N LEU A 154 1.37 12.07 -8.49
CA LEU A 154 0.61 13.09 -7.75
C LEU A 154 1.40 13.73 -6.64
N ALA A 155 2.21 12.95 -5.88
CA ALA A 155 3.01 13.49 -4.80
C ALA A 155 4.23 12.61 -4.49
N TYR A 156 5.18 13.15 -3.73
CA TYR A 156 6.40 12.44 -3.34
C TYR A 156 7.00 13.04 -2.05
N GLN A 157 7.63 12.21 -1.25
CA GLN A 157 8.53 12.68 -0.19
C GLN A 157 9.86 13.14 -0.82
N ASN A 158 10.42 14.25 -0.34
CA ASN A 158 11.72 14.75 -0.78
C ASN A 158 12.88 14.29 0.10
N LYS A 159 12.60 13.84 1.32
CA LYS A 159 13.59 13.34 2.26
C LYS A 159 13.02 12.30 3.21
N GLN A 160 13.91 11.51 3.81
CA GLN A 160 13.55 10.53 4.82
C GLN A 160 12.93 11.22 6.06
N GLY A 161 11.87 10.60 6.60
CA GLY A 161 11.20 11.09 7.79
C GLY A 161 10.35 12.36 7.57
N ALA A 162 10.14 12.77 6.31
CA ALA A 162 9.14 13.79 6.00
C ALA A 162 7.76 13.31 6.48
N LYS A 163 7.01 14.19 7.15
CA LYS A 163 5.67 13.84 7.65
C LYS A 163 4.64 13.65 6.54
N GLY A 164 4.91 14.18 5.35
CA GLY A 164 4.03 14.08 4.21
C GLY A 164 4.77 14.16 2.89
N MET A 165 4.00 14.10 1.82
CA MET A 165 4.47 14.17 0.43
C MET A 165 4.16 15.53 -0.17
N HIS A 166 5.09 16.11 -0.91
CA HIS A 166 4.85 17.31 -1.70
C HIS A 166 3.98 16.99 -2.90
N LEU A 167 2.90 17.74 -3.11
CA LEU A 167 2.13 17.69 -4.34
C LEU A 167 3.01 18.05 -5.55
N ALA A 168 2.88 17.30 -6.62
CA ALA A 168 3.62 17.51 -7.85
C ALA A 168 2.91 18.55 -8.73
N LEU A 169 2.96 19.83 -8.32
CA LEU A 169 2.21 20.93 -8.95
C LEU A 169 2.72 21.32 -10.34
N ASN A 170 3.89 20.84 -10.76
CA ASN A 170 4.56 21.22 -12.01
C ASN A 170 4.58 20.11 -13.08
N ASN A 171 3.65 19.16 -13.03
CA ASN A 171 3.59 18.02 -13.93
C ASN A 171 2.33 17.99 -14.81
N ASN A 172 1.73 19.15 -15.06
CA ASN A 172 0.53 19.33 -15.88
C ASN A 172 -0.73 18.63 -15.34
N ILE A 173 -0.81 18.51 -14.00
CA ILE A 173 -2.01 18.06 -13.30
C ILE A 173 -2.57 19.26 -12.53
N PHE A 174 -3.84 19.55 -12.73
CA PHE A 174 -4.59 20.53 -11.97
C PHE A 174 -5.36 19.81 -10.86
N PHE A 175 -5.23 20.29 -9.64
CA PHE A 175 -5.82 19.69 -8.45
C PHE A 175 -6.98 20.54 -7.93
N GLU A 176 -8.09 19.88 -7.62
CA GLU A 176 -9.21 20.42 -6.85
C GLU A 176 -9.45 19.49 -5.64
N PHE A 177 -9.99 20.05 -4.58
CA PHE A 177 -10.18 19.38 -3.31
C PHE A 177 -11.63 19.53 -2.85
N VAL A 178 -12.31 18.39 -2.61
CA VAL A 178 -13.68 18.35 -2.13
C VAL A 178 -13.66 17.92 -0.66
N PRO A 179 -14.20 18.70 0.29
CA PRO A 179 -14.28 18.26 1.69
C PRO A 179 -14.96 16.90 1.78
N PHE A 180 -14.31 15.97 2.49
CA PHE A 180 -14.87 14.64 2.69
C PHE A 180 -15.81 14.66 3.89
N ASP A 181 -17.06 15.06 3.64
CA ASP A 181 -18.11 15.24 4.63
C ASP A 181 -19.49 14.88 4.04
N ASP A 182 -20.51 14.80 4.89
CA ASP A 182 -21.88 14.42 4.51
C ASP A 182 -22.57 15.41 3.56
N LYS A 183 -22.07 16.63 3.41
CA LYS A 183 -22.57 17.62 2.44
C LYS A 183 -22.15 17.24 1.02
N ASN A 184 -20.98 16.66 0.86
CA ASN A 184 -20.36 16.40 -0.43
C ASN A 184 -20.35 14.91 -0.81
N PHE A 185 -20.58 14.00 0.14
CA PHE A 185 -20.60 12.56 -0.09
C PHE A 185 -21.79 11.89 0.58
N ASP A 186 -22.33 10.87 -0.08
CA ASP A 186 -23.36 10.00 0.50
C ASP A 186 -22.75 8.93 1.43
N ALA A 187 -23.61 8.15 2.10
CA ALA A 187 -23.20 7.09 3.01
C ALA A 187 -22.38 5.97 2.35
N ASP A 188 -22.45 5.84 1.01
CA ASP A 188 -21.67 4.87 0.23
C ASP A 188 -20.35 5.47 -0.28
N GLY A 189 -20.04 6.73 0.06
CA GLY A 189 -18.86 7.44 -0.37
C GLY A 189 -18.90 7.90 -1.83
N ASN A 190 -20.09 8.01 -2.40
CA ASN A 190 -20.28 8.63 -3.71
C ASN A 190 -20.38 10.14 -3.53
N MET A 191 -19.67 10.85 -4.39
CA MET A 191 -19.74 12.30 -4.43
C MET A 191 -21.09 12.76 -4.97
N VAL A 192 -21.66 13.81 -4.40
CA VAL A 192 -22.88 14.42 -4.88
C VAL A 192 -22.67 15.07 -6.26
N ASP A 193 -23.75 15.33 -7.02
CA ASP A 193 -23.66 15.87 -8.38
C ASP A 193 -22.98 17.25 -8.45
N LYS A 194 -23.11 18.07 -7.42
CA LYS A 194 -22.55 19.42 -7.35
C LYS A 194 -21.76 19.60 -6.04
N PRO A 195 -20.58 18.97 -5.94
CA PRO A 195 -19.76 19.09 -4.75
C PRO A 195 -19.16 20.49 -4.67
N GLU A 196 -18.92 20.95 -3.46
CA GLU A 196 -18.14 22.15 -3.19
C GLU A 196 -16.64 21.80 -3.35
N ALA A 197 -15.98 22.39 -4.33
CA ALA A 197 -14.58 22.13 -4.64
C ALA A 197 -13.72 23.37 -4.43
N PHE A 198 -12.55 23.17 -3.88
CA PHE A 198 -11.60 24.20 -3.50
C PHE A 198 -10.26 24.03 -4.21
N MET A 199 -9.53 25.12 -4.37
CA MET A 199 -8.15 25.13 -4.82
C MET A 199 -7.19 24.87 -3.64
N LEU A 200 -5.97 24.51 -3.93
CA LEU A 200 -4.96 24.23 -2.89
C LEU A 200 -4.79 25.38 -1.87
N HIS A 201 -4.86 26.61 -2.32
CA HIS A 201 -4.72 27.79 -1.44
C HIS A 201 -5.93 28.08 -0.56
N GLU A 202 -7.09 27.46 -0.85
CA GLU A 202 -8.35 27.63 -0.13
C GLU A 202 -8.58 26.55 0.92
N ILE A 203 -7.91 25.37 0.80
CA ILE A 203 -8.10 24.28 1.75
C ILE A 203 -7.40 24.53 3.09
N GLU A 204 -7.93 23.89 4.12
CA GLU A 204 -7.45 23.98 5.51
C GLU A 204 -6.53 22.82 5.85
N GLU A 205 -5.53 23.08 6.70
CA GLU A 205 -4.69 22.02 7.24
C GLU A 205 -5.47 21.08 8.16
N ASN A 206 -5.10 19.80 8.13
CA ASN A 206 -5.66 18.71 8.96
C ASN A 206 -7.13 18.37 8.69
N LYS A 207 -7.79 19.03 7.75
CA LYS A 207 -9.11 18.66 7.27
C LYS A 207 -8.99 17.64 6.13
N GLU A 208 -9.96 16.73 6.05
CA GLU A 208 -9.95 15.66 5.05
C GLU A 208 -10.65 16.09 3.76
N TYR A 209 -10.01 15.78 2.63
CA TYR A 209 -10.49 16.12 1.30
C TYR A 209 -10.34 14.95 0.35
N ALA A 210 -11.32 14.75 -0.53
CA ALA A 210 -11.15 13.93 -1.72
C ALA A 210 -10.47 14.75 -2.83
N ILE A 211 -9.59 14.11 -3.59
CA ILE A 211 -8.87 14.75 -4.70
C ILE A 211 -9.64 14.57 -6.00
N LEU A 212 -9.85 15.69 -6.71
CA LEU A 212 -10.19 15.72 -8.12
C LEU A 212 -8.96 16.15 -8.91
N ILE A 213 -8.75 15.56 -10.07
CA ILE A 213 -7.69 15.95 -10.98
C ILE A 213 -8.19 16.26 -12.37
N THR A 214 -7.54 17.22 -13.01
CA THR A 214 -7.66 17.48 -14.44
C THR A 214 -6.29 17.33 -15.07
N THR A 215 -6.18 16.48 -16.10
CA THR A 215 -4.91 16.15 -16.74
C THR A 215 -4.96 16.44 -18.24
N ASN A 216 -3.81 16.66 -18.85
CA ASN A 216 -3.66 16.79 -20.29
C ASN A 216 -3.89 15.47 -21.06
N ALA A 217 -4.01 14.35 -20.35
CA ALA A 217 -4.36 13.05 -20.92
C ALA A 217 -5.88 12.82 -21.09
N GLY A 218 -6.72 13.82 -20.72
CA GLY A 218 -8.16 13.77 -20.93
C GLY A 218 -8.99 13.42 -19.70
N ALA A 219 -8.41 13.32 -18.52
CA ALA A 219 -9.17 13.28 -17.28
C ALA A 219 -9.61 14.71 -16.92
N TRP A 220 -10.92 14.96 -16.86
CA TRP A 220 -11.50 16.26 -16.53
C TRP A 220 -12.26 16.16 -15.21
N ARG A 221 -11.83 16.89 -14.19
CA ARG A 221 -12.39 16.85 -12.82
C ARG A 221 -12.64 15.40 -12.35
N TYR A 222 -11.67 14.55 -12.62
CA TYR A 222 -11.77 13.11 -12.35
C TYR A 222 -11.56 12.83 -10.87
N ALA A 223 -12.54 12.18 -10.26
CA ALA A 223 -12.42 11.72 -8.86
C ALA A 223 -11.58 10.44 -8.81
N ILE A 224 -10.35 10.55 -8.31
CA ILE A 224 -9.47 9.38 -8.10
C ILE A 224 -10.07 8.43 -7.06
N GLY A 225 -10.88 8.98 -6.16
CA GLY A 225 -11.46 8.25 -5.03
C GLY A 225 -10.53 8.12 -3.83
N ASP A 226 -9.41 8.82 -3.82
CA ASP A 226 -8.51 8.89 -2.67
C ASP A 226 -8.83 10.11 -1.81
N THR A 227 -8.67 9.97 -0.49
CA THR A 227 -8.77 11.06 0.48
C THR A 227 -7.41 11.44 1.02
N ILE A 228 -7.22 12.72 1.28
CA ILE A 228 -5.97 13.30 1.78
C ILE A 228 -6.22 14.32 2.90
N LYS A 229 -5.17 14.60 3.65
CA LYS A 229 -5.08 15.81 4.51
C LYS A 229 -3.90 16.67 4.06
N LEU A 230 -4.11 17.97 4.00
CA LEU A 230 -3.02 18.94 3.90
C LEU A 230 -2.40 19.09 5.29
N ILE A 231 -1.08 18.89 5.40
CA ILE A 231 -0.36 18.95 6.70
C ILE A 231 0.62 20.11 6.79
N ASP A 232 0.98 20.69 5.66
CA ASP A 232 1.83 21.88 5.56
C ASP A 232 1.45 22.65 4.29
N LYS A 233 0.74 23.75 4.46
CA LYS A 233 0.19 24.55 3.35
C LYS A 233 1.29 25.25 2.56
N GLU A 234 2.30 25.79 3.24
CA GLU A 234 3.40 26.51 2.58
C GLU A 234 4.20 25.58 1.66
N LYS A 235 4.41 24.33 2.09
CA LYS A 235 5.13 23.31 1.33
C LYS A 235 4.23 22.46 0.44
N SER A 236 2.91 22.69 0.47
CA SER A 236 1.93 21.86 -0.24
C SER A 236 2.10 20.37 0.08
N GLN A 237 2.33 20.07 1.37
CA GLN A 237 2.52 18.69 1.82
C GLN A 237 1.19 18.05 2.23
N ILE A 238 0.97 16.85 1.71
CA ILE A 238 -0.21 16.05 1.99
C ILE A 238 0.16 14.68 2.57
N ILE A 239 -0.80 14.07 3.24
CA ILE A 239 -0.82 12.63 3.54
C ILE A 239 -2.06 12.02 2.91
N ILE A 240 -1.96 10.76 2.46
CA ILE A 240 -3.11 9.98 2.01
C ILE A 240 -3.77 9.40 3.26
N THR A 241 -5.08 9.65 3.43
CA THR A 241 -5.85 9.15 4.58
C THR A 241 -6.67 7.91 4.25
N GLY A 242 -7.04 7.73 2.98
CA GLY A 242 -7.81 6.57 2.57
C GLY A 242 -8.44 6.73 1.21
N ARG A 243 -9.64 6.18 1.07
CA ARG A 243 -10.45 6.26 -0.15
C ARG A 243 -11.90 6.58 0.19
N THR A 244 -12.56 7.34 -0.68
CA THR A 244 -13.98 7.73 -0.50
C THR A 244 -14.91 6.52 -0.39
N LYS A 245 -14.59 5.42 -1.07
CA LYS A 245 -15.41 4.18 -1.09
C LYS A 245 -14.84 3.02 -0.26
N HIS A 246 -13.75 3.22 0.47
CA HIS A 246 -13.11 2.20 1.31
C HIS A 246 -13.05 2.65 2.77
N PHE A 247 -14.17 3.14 3.29
CA PHE A 247 -14.35 3.27 4.72
C PHE A 247 -15.33 2.20 5.21
N LEU A 248 -15.19 1.82 6.44
CA LEU A 248 -16.11 0.94 7.11
C LEU A 248 -17.08 1.84 7.88
N SER A 249 -18.31 1.87 7.42
CA SER A 249 -19.40 2.52 8.12
C SER A 249 -20.64 1.64 7.98
N LEU A 250 -21.11 1.08 9.08
CA LEU A 250 -22.31 0.26 9.15
C LEU A 250 -23.43 1.03 9.84
N VAL A 251 -23.04 1.90 10.76
CA VAL A 251 -23.96 2.60 11.66
C VAL A 251 -23.57 4.08 11.87
N GLY A 252 -22.56 4.57 11.11
CA GLY A 252 -22.09 5.96 11.22
C GLY A 252 -20.67 6.11 11.78
N GLU A 253 -19.94 5.01 12.02
CA GLU A 253 -18.60 5.02 12.61
C GLU A 253 -17.50 5.58 11.71
N HIS A 254 -17.74 5.78 10.43
CA HIS A 254 -16.85 6.42 9.42
C HIS A 254 -15.35 6.10 9.57
N LEU A 255 -15.00 4.81 9.75
CA LEU A 255 -13.62 4.39 9.88
C LEU A 255 -12.88 4.44 8.54
N SER A 256 -11.96 5.38 8.40
CA SER A 256 -11.05 5.46 7.26
C SER A 256 -10.00 4.33 7.31
N VAL A 257 -9.40 4.04 6.15
CA VAL A 257 -8.25 3.11 6.10
C VAL A 257 -7.08 3.63 6.96
N ASP A 258 -6.92 4.94 7.08
CA ASP A 258 -5.91 5.55 7.94
C ASP A 258 -6.16 5.24 9.44
N ASN A 259 -7.40 5.37 9.91
CA ASN A 259 -7.75 4.96 11.27
C ASN A 259 -7.43 3.48 11.51
N MET A 260 -7.78 2.62 10.56
CA MET A 260 -7.52 1.18 10.66
C MET A 260 -6.02 0.86 10.68
N ASN A 261 -5.24 1.45 9.77
CA ASN A 261 -3.79 1.27 9.72
C ASN A 261 -3.11 1.71 11.01
N LYS A 262 -3.47 2.89 11.53
CA LYS A 262 -2.92 3.42 12.79
C LYS A 262 -3.29 2.54 13.99
N ALA A 263 -4.55 2.06 14.06
CA ALA A 263 -4.96 1.16 15.12
C ALA A 263 -4.12 -0.13 15.12
N ILE A 264 -3.89 -0.73 13.95
CA ILE A 264 -3.06 -1.94 13.80
C ILE A 264 -1.59 -1.66 14.14
N GLU A 265 -1.03 -0.52 13.71
CA GLU A 265 0.33 -0.11 14.06
C GLU A 265 0.50 0.02 15.59
N MET A 266 -0.45 0.68 16.25
CA MET A 266 -0.46 0.82 17.71
C MET A 266 -0.53 -0.55 18.41
N VAL A 267 -1.40 -1.44 17.95
CA VAL A 267 -1.53 -2.82 18.48
C VAL A 267 -0.24 -3.60 18.29
N SER A 268 0.37 -3.54 17.10
CA SER A 268 1.66 -4.17 16.82
C SER A 268 2.74 -3.72 17.80
N GLY A 269 2.79 -2.42 18.10
CA GLY A 269 3.72 -1.85 19.07
C GLY A 269 3.40 -2.25 20.51
N GLN A 270 2.14 -2.21 20.92
CA GLN A 270 1.68 -2.51 22.29
C GLN A 270 1.85 -3.99 22.66
N MET A 271 1.65 -4.89 21.71
CA MET A 271 1.71 -6.34 21.94
C MET A 271 3.02 -6.97 21.44
N ASN A 272 3.90 -6.17 20.84
CA ASN A 272 5.17 -6.61 20.23
C ASN A 272 4.99 -7.77 19.25
N ILE A 273 3.96 -7.68 18.39
CA ILE A 273 3.68 -8.66 17.34
C ILE A 273 3.82 -7.99 15.97
N PHE A 274 4.13 -8.80 14.94
CA PHE A 274 4.22 -8.35 13.57
C PHE A 274 2.91 -8.65 12.83
N ILE A 275 2.21 -7.61 12.33
CA ILE A 275 0.96 -7.72 11.57
C ILE A 275 1.17 -7.05 10.19
N PRO A 276 1.68 -7.79 9.18
CA PRO A 276 1.98 -7.22 7.87
C PRO A 276 0.73 -6.95 7.01
N GLU A 277 -0.36 -7.69 7.24
CA GLU A 277 -1.58 -7.54 6.47
C GLU A 277 -2.81 -7.70 7.37
N PHE A 278 -3.89 -7.03 7.01
CA PHE A 278 -5.17 -7.18 7.68
C PHE A 278 -6.34 -6.84 6.76
N THR A 279 -7.51 -7.30 7.14
CA THR A 279 -8.78 -6.88 6.57
C THR A 279 -9.86 -6.86 7.64
N VAL A 280 -10.91 -6.11 7.40
CA VAL A 280 -12.05 -6.01 8.31
C VAL A 280 -13.35 -6.13 7.53
N ALA A 281 -14.35 -6.71 8.15
CA ALA A 281 -15.71 -6.77 7.63
C ALA A 281 -16.70 -6.24 8.66
N GLY A 282 -17.70 -5.54 8.18
CA GLY A 282 -18.89 -5.27 8.94
C GLY A 282 -19.88 -6.43 8.81
N VAL A 283 -20.33 -6.97 9.91
CA VAL A 283 -21.22 -8.14 9.95
C VAL A 283 -22.43 -7.88 10.87
N PRO A 284 -23.59 -8.51 10.59
CA PRO A 284 -24.72 -8.49 11.50
C PRO A 284 -24.37 -9.14 12.86
N TYR A 285 -24.88 -8.57 13.95
CA TYR A 285 -24.73 -9.10 15.29
C TYR A 285 -26.05 -8.97 16.07
N GLY A 286 -26.89 -9.99 16.00
CA GLY A 286 -28.27 -9.89 16.46
C GLY A 286 -29.04 -8.81 15.70
N ASN A 287 -29.61 -7.86 16.43
CA ASN A 287 -30.27 -6.68 15.84
C ASN A 287 -29.32 -5.49 15.58
N PHE A 288 -28.03 -5.69 15.76
CA PHE A 288 -26.99 -4.68 15.68
C PHE A 288 -25.89 -5.12 14.70
N PHE A 289 -24.70 -4.51 14.82
CA PHE A 289 -23.56 -4.79 13.98
C PHE A 289 -22.31 -5.08 14.80
N ALA A 290 -21.35 -5.74 14.15
CA ALA A 290 -20.03 -6.03 14.68
C ALA A 290 -18.97 -5.82 13.61
N HIS A 291 -17.74 -5.55 14.05
CA HIS A 291 -16.55 -5.64 13.20
C HIS A 291 -15.87 -6.99 13.39
N GLU A 292 -15.59 -7.66 12.28
CA GLU A 292 -14.81 -8.89 12.24
C GLU A 292 -13.47 -8.58 11.55
N TRP A 293 -12.39 -8.61 12.33
CA TRP A 293 -11.03 -8.34 11.89
C TRP A 293 -10.30 -9.64 11.62
N TYR A 294 -9.57 -9.67 10.52
CA TYR A 294 -8.67 -10.76 10.18
C TYR A 294 -7.27 -10.18 10.10
N LEU A 295 -6.36 -10.69 10.91
CA LEU A 295 -4.98 -10.21 11.03
C LEU A 295 -4.03 -11.28 10.54
N ALA A 296 -3.08 -10.90 9.69
CA ALA A 296 -1.98 -11.77 9.28
C ALA A 296 -0.86 -11.66 10.31
N SER A 297 -0.50 -12.78 10.94
CA SER A 297 0.70 -12.85 11.77
C SER A 297 1.10 -14.29 11.98
N ASP A 298 2.40 -14.55 11.96
CA ASP A 298 2.98 -15.84 12.38
C ASP A 298 3.37 -15.83 13.87
N ASP A 299 3.24 -14.66 14.53
CA ASP A 299 3.38 -14.54 15.98
C ASP A 299 2.14 -15.08 16.70
N LYS A 300 2.33 -15.69 17.86
CA LYS A 300 1.21 -16.13 18.72
C LYS A 300 0.72 -14.98 19.57
N ALA A 301 -0.58 -14.70 19.50
CA ALA A 301 -1.23 -13.70 20.34
C ALA A 301 -2.66 -14.13 20.69
N ASP A 302 -3.19 -13.61 21.77
CA ASP A 302 -4.56 -13.82 22.18
C ASP A 302 -5.49 -12.93 21.32
N GLU A 303 -6.40 -13.55 20.56
CA GLU A 303 -7.34 -12.86 19.66
C GLU A 303 -8.25 -11.89 20.40
N LYS A 304 -8.64 -12.23 21.64
CA LYS A 304 -9.48 -11.36 22.47
C LYS A 304 -8.71 -10.12 22.92
N ALA A 305 -7.48 -10.30 23.37
CA ALA A 305 -6.60 -9.18 23.74
C ALA A 305 -6.31 -8.27 22.53
N LEU A 306 -6.13 -8.85 21.34
CA LEU A 306 -6.01 -8.09 20.09
C LEU A 306 -7.26 -7.26 19.80
N ALA A 307 -8.46 -7.86 19.91
CA ALA A 307 -9.73 -7.17 19.70
C ALA A 307 -9.91 -6.00 20.68
N GLU A 308 -9.64 -6.21 21.96
CA GLU A 308 -9.72 -5.17 22.99
C GLU A 308 -8.76 -4.00 22.73
N LYS A 309 -7.54 -4.29 22.25
CA LYS A 309 -6.56 -3.25 21.91
C LYS A 309 -6.95 -2.48 20.65
N ILE A 310 -7.41 -3.16 19.60
CA ILE A 310 -7.91 -2.51 18.38
C ILE A 310 -9.08 -1.58 18.74
N ASP A 311 -10.05 -2.06 19.52
CA ASP A 311 -11.21 -1.27 19.96
C ASP A 311 -10.79 -0.01 20.73
N ALA A 312 -9.87 -0.15 21.70
CA ALA A 312 -9.37 0.97 22.47
C ALA A 312 -8.64 2.00 21.61
N ASN A 313 -7.80 1.54 20.67
CA ASN A 313 -7.05 2.43 19.79
C ASN A 313 -7.97 3.14 18.78
N LEU A 314 -8.97 2.44 18.23
CA LEU A 314 -9.94 3.05 17.33
C LEU A 314 -10.78 4.13 18.00
N LYS A 315 -11.19 3.93 19.25
CA LYS A 315 -11.89 4.96 20.07
C LYS A 315 -11.05 6.22 20.25
N GLN A 316 -9.73 6.10 20.38
CA GLN A 316 -8.83 7.24 20.47
C GLN A 316 -8.61 7.96 19.13
N LEU A 317 -8.78 7.25 18.00
CA LEU A 317 -8.48 7.74 16.68
C LEU A 317 -9.70 8.31 15.94
N ASN A 318 -10.92 7.99 16.41
CA ASN A 318 -12.14 8.33 15.71
C ASN A 318 -13.30 8.45 16.69
N ASP A 319 -13.79 9.69 16.86
CA ASP A 319 -14.87 10.02 17.81
C ASP A 319 -16.19 9.37 17.39
N ASP A 320 -16.51 9.28 16.09
CA ASP A 320 -17.73 8.63 15.60
C ASP A 320 -17.72 7.13 15.94
N TYR A 321 -16.55 6.49 15.76
CA TYR A 321 -16.40 5.09 16.19
C TYR A 321 -16.64 4.92 17.70
N GLU A 322 -16.10 5.80 18.54
CA GLU A 322 -16.34 5.75 20.00
C GLU A 322 -17.84 5.87 20.31
N VAL A 323 -18.53 6.80 19.65
CA VAL A 323 -19.98 6.97 19.83
C VAL A 323 -20.73 5.71 19.41
N GLU A 324 -20.46 5.17 18.22
CA GLU A 324 -21.20 4.02 17.70
C GLU A 324 -20.88 2.72 18.46
N ARG A 325 -19.72 2.58 19.06
CA ARG A 325 -19.39 1.46 19.97
C ARG A 325 -20.27 1.42 21.21
N ASN A 326 -20.78 2.56 21.63
CA ASN A 326 -21.71 2.65 22.76
C ASN A 326 -23.16 2.35 22.34
N HIS A 327 -23.52 2.51 21.07
CA HIS A 327 -24.89 2.45 20.55
C HIS A 327 -25.16 1.22 19.67
N ALA A 328 -24.69 1.19 18.45
CA ALA A 328 -25.09 0.23 17.42
C ALA A 328 -24.02 -0.77 17.03
N LEU A 329 -22.75 -0.46 17.23
CA LEU A 329 -21.63 -1.36 16.97
C LEU A 329 -21.29 -2.17 18.23
N LYS A 330 -21.93 -3.33 18.43
CA LYS A 330 -21.94 -4.05 19.71
C LYS A 330 -20.73 -4.94 19.95
N ASN A 331 -20.07 -5.40 18.91
CA ASN A 331 -18.95 -6.32 19.07
C ASN A 331 -17.81 -6.02 18.10
N ILE A 332 -16.63 -6.42 18.53
CA ILE A 332 -15.42 -6.51 17.69
C ILE A 332 -14.78 -7.88 17.95
N SER A 333 -14.47 -8.58 16.90
CA SER A 333 -13.78 -9.87 16.98
C SER A 333 -12.54 -9.85 16.09
N VAL A 334 -11.55 -10.65 16.46
CA VAL A 334 -10.30 -10.84 15.72
C VAL A 334 -10.14 -12.32 15.41
N LYS A 335 -9.70 -12.63 14.19
CA LYS A 335 -9.11 -13.92 13.81
C LYS A 335 -7.68 -13.71 13.39
N LEU A 336 -6.78 -14.39 14.06
CA LEU A 336 -5.36 -14.40 13.73
C LEU A 336 -5.08 -15.53 12.74
N LEU A 337 -4.53 -15.19 11.58
CA LEU A 337 -4.25 -16.11 10.50
C LEU A 337 -2.77 -16.06 10.14
N PRO A 338 -2.17 -17.17 9.67
CA PRO A 338 -0.82 -17.12 9.11
C PRO A 338 -0.75 -16.12 7.95
N GLU A 339 0.37 -15.41 7.81
CA GLU A 339 0.55 -14.42 6.73
C GLU A 339 0.26 -15.02 5.34
N LYS A 340 0.65 -16.27 5.16
CA LYS A 340 0.42 -17.03 3.93
C LYS A 340 -1.06 -17.14 3.54
N ALA A 341 -2.00 -17.15 4.47
CA ALA A 341 -3.43 -17.29 4.18
C ALA A 341 -3.95 -16.18 3.26
N PHE A 342 -3.52 -14.95 3.47
CA PHE A 342 -3.90 -13.81 2.64
C PHE A 342 -3.38 -13.97 1.21
N MET A 343 -2.15 -14.40 1.05
CA MET A 343 -1.55 -14.65 -0.27
C MET A 343 -2.22 -15.81 -0.99
N ASP A 344 -2.49 -16.91 -0.29
CA ASP A 344 -3.13 -18.11 -0.87
C ASP A 344 -4.56 -17.81 -1.34
N PHE A 345 -5.31 -17.00 -0.60
CA PHE A 345 -6.63 -16.53 -1.04
C PHE A 345 -6.55 -15.70 -2.32
N MET A 346 -5.63 -14.74 -2.38
CA MET A 346 -5.45 -13.91 -3.58
C MET A 346 -5.02 -14.75 -4.77
N LYS A 347 -4.16 -15.75 -4.54
CA LYS A 347 -3.73 -16.72 -5.55
C LYS A 347 -4.90 -17.55 -6.08
N ALA A 348 -5.74 -18.06 -5.20
CA ALA A 348 -6.93 -18.84 -5.59
C ALA A 348 -7.90 -18.04 -6.47
N ARG A 349 -7.90 -16.70 -6.34
CA ARG A 349 -8.70 -15.79 -7.17
C ARG A 349 -7.99 -15.32 -8.46
N GLY A 350 -6.82 -15.86 -8.79
CA GLY A 350 -6.03 -15.44 -9.95
C GLY A 350 -5.46 -14.03 -9.84
N LYS A 351 -5.43 -13.45 -8.64
CA LYS A 351 -4.95 -12.09 -8.37
C LYS A 351 -3.56 -12.13 -7.74
N ILE A 352 -2.57 -12.48 -8.53
CA ILE A 352 -1.16 -12.52 -8.11
C ILE A 352 -0.40 -11.41 -8.83
N GLY A 353 0.46 -10.71 -8.10
CA GLY A 353 1.36 -9.68 -8.65
C GLY A 353 1.28 -8.36 -7.90
N GLY A 354 2.28 -7.52 -8.09
CA GLY A 354 2.50 -6.27 -7.34
C GLY A 354 1.40 -5.21 -7.44
N GLN A 355 0.41 -5.40 -8.32
CA GLN A 355 -0.74 -4.50 -8.45
C GLN A 355 -1.97 -4.98 -7.66
N HIS A 356 -1.98 -6.24 -7.19
CA HIS A 356 -3.12 -6.80 -6.47
C HIS A 356 -2.90 -6.67 -4.96
N LYS A 357 -3.67 -5.76 -4.35
CA LYS A 357 -3.68 -5.51 -2.90
C LYS A 357 -4.83 -6.28 -2.27
N PHE A 358 -4.63 -6.76 -1.04
CA PHE A 358 -5.74 -7.29 -0.28
C PHE A 358 -6.67 -6.13 0.15
N PRO A 359 -7.99 -6.24 -0.04
CA PRO A 359 -8.92 -5.16 0.35
C PRO A 359 -8.91 -4.95 1.86
N ARG A 360 -8.79 -3.71 2.32
CA ARG A 360 -8.87 -3.35 3.75
C ARG A 360 -10.25 -3.60 4.33
N VAL A 361 -11.29 -3.47 3.51
CA VAL A 361 -12.69 -3.74 3.91
C VAL A 361 -13.28 -4.78 2.98
N LEU A 362 -13.81 -5.85 3.53
CA LEU A 362 -14.51 -6.90 2.79
C LEU A 362 -16.02 -6.67 2.85
N LYS A 363 -16.67 -6.73 1.68
CA LYS A 363 -18.12 -6.59 1.53
C LYS A 363 -18.66 -7.60 0.51
N GLY A 364 -19.93 -7.94 0.61
CA GLY A 364 -20.64 -8.74 -0.40
C GLY A 364 -19.96 -10.08 -0.71
N LYS A 365 -19.82 -10.38 -1.99
CA LYS A 365 -19.33 -11.69 -2.47
C LYS A 365 -17.92 -12.02 -1.98
N ILE A 366 -17.00 -11.03 -1.96
CA ILE A 366 -15.63 -11.28 -1.51
C ILE A 366 -15.55 -11.61 -0.03
N LEU A 367 -16.43 -11.05 0.81
CA LEU A 367 -16.51 -11.40 2.22
C LEU A 367 -16.96 -12.86 2.39
N ILE A 368 -17.98 -13.28 1.67
CA ILE A 368 -18.48 -14.66 1.73
C ILE A 368 -17.38 -15.64 1.31
N GLU A 369 -16.71 -15.37 0.19
CA GLU A 369 -15.61 -16.21 -0.30
C GLU A 369 -14.45 -16.27 0.69
N TRP A 370 -14.11 -15.14 1.33
CA TRP A 370 -13.06 -15.07 2.35
C TRP A 370 -13.44 -15.88 3.60
N GLN A 371 -14.66 -15.72 4.11
CA GLN A 371 -15.12 -16.47 5.27
C GLN A 371 -15.15 -17.98 5.02
N GLN A 372 -15.56 -18.41 3.82
CA GLN A 372 -15.52 -19.82 3.41
C GLN A 372 -14.08 -20.34 3.32
N PHE A 373 -13.18 -19.52 2.74
CA PHE A 373 -11.77 -19.85 2.65
C PHE A 373 -11.14 -20.01 4.05
N VAL A 374 -11.35 -19.05 4.93
CA VAL A 374 -10.81 -19.09 6.31
C VAL A 374 -11.37 -20.26 7.12
N ALA A 375 -12.65 -20.59 6.93
CA ALA A 375 -13.27 -21.74 7.60
C ALA A 375 -12.70 -23.09 7.14
N ALA A 376 -12.23 -23.16 5.89
CA ALA A 376 -11.62 -24.35 5.29
C ALA A 376 -10.07 -24.33 5.37
N TYR A 377 -9.48 -23.21 5.80
CA TYR A 377 -8.03 -23.04 5.82
C TYR A 377 -7.43 -23.82 6.99
N GLU A 378 -6.90 -25.02 6.71
CA GLU A 378 -6.03 -25.72 7.62
C GLU A 378 -4.59 -25.22 7.38
N PRO A 379 -3.90 -24.67 8.41
CA PRO A 379 -2.50 -24.33 8.25
C PRO A 379 -1.73 -25.60 7.90
N LEU A 380 -1.09 -25.61 6.73
CA LEU A 380 -0.19 -26.70 6.35
C LEU A 380 0.82 -26.87 7.48
N GLN A 381 0.79 -28.06 8.12
CA GLN A 381 1.76 -28.38 9.16
C GLN A 381 3.17 -28.14 8.61
N PRO A 382 4.09 -27.56 9.41
CA PRO A 382 5.45 -27.42 8.97
C PRO A 382 5.98 -28.81 8.61
N ILE A 383 6.51 -28.96 7.40
CA ILE A 383 7.21 -30.16 6.98
C ILE A 383 8.40 -30.29 7.94
N THR A 384 8.26 -31.13 8.94
CA THR A 384 9.37 -31.56 9.78
C THR A 384 10.39 -32.25 8.87
N ARG A 385 11.50 -31.60 8.63
CA ARG A 385 12.72 -32.16 8.07
C ARG A 385 13.67 -32.51 9.17
#